data_2a9dbf9dc0c9605117965f106dd55652
#
_entry.id   2a9dbf9dc0c9605117965f106dd55652
#
_cell.length_a   1.000
_cell.length_b   1.000
_cell.length_c   1.000
_cell.angle_alpha   90.00
_cell.angle_beta   90.00
_cell.angle_gamma   90.00
#
_symmetry.space_group_name_H-M   'P 1'
#
loop_
_entity.id
_entity.type
_entity.pdbx_description
1 polymer ?
#
loop_
_entity_poly.entity_id
_entity_poly.type
_entity_poly.pdbx_seq_one_letter_code
_entity_poly.pdbx_strand_id
1 'polypeptide(L)'
;MGTNIVFIGLGNMGLPMAQNLVRAGHAVTGFDLVADSVRQFADGGGLVADDRAAAIGQADIVITMLPASRHVLGAYLGSAAGDAGILAQARPGTLLIDCSTISAEAARQVGRAAQERGMPMLDAPVSGGTAGATNATLTFMVGGEEGAVAAARPYLEAMGKAIFHAGALGSGQTVKVCNNMLLGGLMIGTSEAIRLGVANGLDPKVVSEVMAKSSGRNWTLEVYNPCPGVADNVPASRGYAGGFGTDLMLKDLGLAVESALAS
;
A
#
# COMPACT_ATOMS: atom_id res chain seq x y z
N MET A 1 19.92 -6.89 18.86
CA MET A 1 19.16 -8.00 18.22
C MET A 1 18.16 -7.36 17.29
N GLY A 2 17.94 -7.90 16.07
CA GLY A 2 16.91 -7.39 15.15
C GLY A 2 15.51 -7.64 15.71
N THR A 3 14.55 -6.78 15.36
CA THR A 3 13.14 -6.94 15.72
C THR A 3 12.54 -8.11 14.97
N ASN A 4 11.71 -8.92 15.62
CA ASN A 4 10.97 -10.01 14.98
C ASN A 4 9.72 -9.46 14.31
N ILE A 5 9.69 -9.48 12.99
CA ILE A 5 8.60 -8.97 12.17
C ILE A 5 7.91 -10.14 11.46
N VAL A 6 6.60 -10.20 11.54
CA VAL A 6 5.79 -11.05 10.65
C VAL A 6 5.21 -10.16 9.55
N PHE A 7 5.44 -10.52 8.28
CA PHE A 7 4.91 -9.80 7.12
C PHE A 7 3.93 -10.70 6.35
N ILE A 8 2.68 -10.28 6.24
CA ILE A 8 1.61 -11.06 5.59
C ILE A 8 1.14 -10.36 4.32
N GLY A 9 1.24 -11.06 3.21
CA GLY A 9 0.96 -10.55 1.87
C GLY A 9 2.23 -10.15 1.13
N LEU A 10 2.81 -11.09 0.37
CA LEU A 10 4.06 -10.95 -0.40
C LEU A 10 3.78 -10.79 -1.90
N GLY A 11 2.70 -10.07 -2.23
CA GLY A 11 2.40 -9.71 -3.61
C GLY A 11 3.36 -8.64 -4.16
N ASN A 12 3.00 -8.03 -5.30
CA ASN A 12 3.83 -7.05 -6.02
C ASN A 12 4.34 -5.87 -5.17
N MET A 13 3.61 -5.51 -4.12
CA MET A 13 4.02 -4.45 -3.18
C MET A 13 4.68 -5.03 -1.94
N GLY A 14 4.06 -6.05 -1.32
CA GLY A 14 4.52 -6.56 -0.02
C GLY A 14 5.86 -7.26 -0.09
N LEU A 15 6.15 -8.02 -1.15
CA LEU A 15 7.44 -8.70 -1.32
C LEU A 15 8.63 -7.73 -1.26
N PRO A 16 8.71 -6.68 -2.10
CA PRO A 16 9.82 -5.72 -2.01
C PRO A 16 9.83 -4.93 -0.71
N MET A 17 8.68 -4.64 -0.10
CA MET A 17 8.61 -3.99 1.22
C MET A 17 9.22 -4.88 2.31
N ALA A 18 8.84 -6.16 2.37
CA ALA A 18 9.39 -7.13 3.32
C ALA A 18 10.90 -7.34 3.12
N GLN A 19 11.37 -7.40 1.87
CA GLN A 19 12.80 -7.49 1.54
C GLN A 19 13.58 -6.24 2.00
N ASN A 20 12.99 -5.05 1.97
CA ASN A 20 13.61 -3.84 2.51
C ASN A 20 13.85 -3.95 4.02
N LEU A 21 12.90 -4.51 4.76
CA LEU A 21 13.06 -4.75 6.20
C LEU A 21 14.16 -5.77 6.48
N VAL A 22 14.27 -6.84 5.68
CA VAL A 22 15.38 -7.81 5.76
C VAL A 22 16.72 -7.10 5.53
N ARG A 23 16.82 -6.26 4.48
CA ARG A 23 18.03 -5.47 4.20
C ARG A 23 18.38 -4.47 5.30
N ALA A 24 17.39 -3.98 6.03
CA ALA A 24 17.59 -3.15 7.21
C ALA A 24 18.04 -3.92 8.48
N GLY A 25 18.20 -5.26 8.40
CA GLY A 25 18.73 -6.09 9.47
C GLY A 25 17.67 -6.66 10.42
N HIS A 26 16.38 -6.62 10.06
CA HIS A 26 15.31 -7.23 10.87
C HIS A 26 15.13 -8.72 10.55
N ALA A 27 14.69 -9.49 11.55
CA ALA A 27 14.25 -10.87 11.36
C ALA A 27 12.81 -10.87 10.85
N VAL A 28 12.62 -11.03 9.53
CA VAL A 28 11.30 -10.95 8.90
C VAL A 28 10.83 -12.33 8.46
N THR A 29 9.71 -12.79 9.03
CA THR A 29 9.03 -14.03 8.62
C THR A 29 7.86 -13.68 7.70
N GLY A 30 7.89 -14.18 6.48
CA GLY A 30 6.93 -13.85 5.43
C GLY A 30 5.86 -14.91 5.23
N PHE A 31 4.61 -14.46 4.99
CA PHE A 31 3.48 -15.35 4.65
C PHE A 31 2.70 -14.82 3.46
N ASP A 32 2.39 -15.72 2.53
CA ASP A 32 1.48 -15.50 1.42
C ASP A 32 0.77 -16.81 1.05
N LEU A 33 -0.38 -16.71 0.38
CA LEU A 33 -1.10 -17.84 -0.17
C LEU A 33 -0.44 -18.38 -1.45
N VAL A 34 0.38 -17.55 -2.11
CA VAL A 34 1.10 -17.87 -3.34
C VAL A 34 2.49 -18.39 -3.00
N ALA A 35 2.70 -19.68 -3.17
CA ALA A 35 3.98 -20.36 -2.83
C ALA A 35 5.20 -19.74 -3.54
N ASP A 36 5.03 -19.24 -4.77
CA ASP A 36 6.11 -18.58 -5.51
C ASP A 36 6.57 -17.29 -4.84
N SER A 37 5.67 -16.49 -4.30
CA SER A 37 5.99 -15.28 -3.55
C SER A 37 6.79 -15.61 -2.28
N VAL A 38 6.41 -16.68 -1.59
CA VAL A 38 7.11 -17.16 -0.38
C VAL A 38 8.52 -17.61 -0.74
N ARG A 39 8.69 -18.38 -1.85
CA ARG A 39 10.02 -18.77 -2.34
C ARG A 39 10.89 -17.57 -2.69
N GLN A 40 10.37 -16.62 -3.47
CA GLN A 40 11.10 -15.40 -3.83
C GLN A 40 11.52 -14.59 -2.59
N PHE A 41 10.68 -14.59 -1.55
CA PHE A 41 11.02 -13.92 -0.29
C PHE A 41 12.16 -14.64 0.44
N ALA A 42 12.13 -15.97 0.51
CA ALA A 42 13.20 -16.80 1.10
C ALA A 42 14.53 -16.64 0.34
N ASP A 43 14.50 -16.65 -0.99
CA ASP A 43 15.67 -16.41 -1.85
C ASP A 43 16.29 -15.03 -1.60
N GLY A 44 15.48 -14.04 -1.22
CA GLY A 44 15.89 -12.70 -0.83
C GLY A 44 16.38 -12.57 0.63
N GLY A 45 16.56 -13.70 1.36
CA GLY A 45 17.05 -13.72 2.74
C GLY A 45 15.95 -13.58 3.81
N GLY A 46 14.68 -13.62 3.43
CA GLY A 46 13.56 -13.67 4.35
C GLY A 46 13.41 -15.01 5.05
N LEU A 47 12.78 -15.02 6.21
CA LEU A 47 12.46 -16.24 6.94
C LEU A 47 11.10 -16.78 6.52
N VAL A 48 10.96 -18.10 6.50
CA VAL A 48 9.70 -18.81 6.24
C VAL A 48 9.43 -19.72 7.42
N ALA A 49 8.17 -19.82 7.82
CA ALA A 49 7.75 -20.73 8.88
C ALA A 49 6.48 -21.47 8.47
N ASP A 50 6.38 -22.73 8.84
CA ASP A 50 5.21 -23.55 8.58
C ASP A 50 4.03 -23.21 9.50
N ASP A 51 4.33 -22.78 10.73
CA ASP A 51 3.34 -22.38 11.73
C ASP A 51 3.21 -20.86 11.82
N ARG A 52 2.20 -20.33 11.12
CA ARG A 52 1.88 -18.90 11.14
C ARG A 52 1.48 -18.43 12.54
N ALA A 53 0.72 -19.23 13.27
CA ALA A 53 0.23 -18.85 14.60
C ALA A 53 1.40 -18.71 15.59
N ALA A 54 2.33 -19.67 15.58
CA ALA A 54 3.54 -19.58 16.40
C ALA A 54 4.42 -18.39 16.04
N ALA A 55 4.59 -18.09 14.73
CA ALA A 55 5.33 -16.93 14.27
C ALA A 55 4.70 -15.61 14.74
N ILE A 56 3.36 -15.45 14.59
CA ILE A 56 2.63 -14.28 15.05
C ILE A 56 2.72 -14.14 16.58
N GLY A 57 2.61 -15.25 17.32
CA GLY A 57 2.70 -15.25 18.79
C GLY A 57 4.06 -14.80 19.34
N GLN A 58 5.12 -14.85 18.52
CA GLN A 58 6.48 -14.41 18.88
C GLN A 58 6.86 -13.06 18.25
N ALA A 59 6.01 -12.50 17.39
CA ALA A 59 6.31 -11.27 16.70
C ALA A 59 6.28 -10.04 17.63
N ASP A 60 7.20 -9.12 17.42
CA ASP A 60 7.15 -7.79 18.01
C ASP A 60 6.25 -6.88 17.16
N ILE A 61 6.25 -7.13 15.84
CA ILE A 61 5.47 -6.37 14.86
C ILE A 61 4.83 -7.32 13.85
N VAL A 62 3.57 -7.05 13.52
CA VAL A 62 2.88 -7.69 12.38
C VAL A 62 2.55 -6.63 11.35
N ILE A 63 3.02 -6.83 10.12
CA ILE A 63 2.76 -5.94 8.98
C ILE A 63 1.90 -6.69 7.97
N THR A 64 0.86 -6.04 7.44
CA THR A 64 0.00 -6.61 6.40
C THR A 64 0.00 -5.75 5.15
N MET A 65 -0.04 -6.40 3.96
CA MET A 65 -0.21 -5.74 2.67
C MET A 65 -1.14 -6.59 1.79
N LEU A 66 -2.44 -6.39 1.96
CA LEU A 66 -3.50 -7.26 1.45
C LEU A 66 -4.38 -6.54 0.41
N PRO A 67 -5.07 -7.28 -0.49
CA PRO A 67 -5.74 -6.68 -1.65
C PRO A 67 -6.96 -5.80 -1.34
N ALA A 68 -7.74 -6.10 -0.28
CA ALA A 68 -9.01 -5.43 -0.01
C ALA A 68 -9.46 -5.58 1.45
N SER A 69 -10.44 -4.76 1.88
CA SER A 69 -11.01 -4.71 3.23
C SER A 69 -11.39 -6.10 3.78
N ARG A 70 -12.06 -6.94 2.96
CA ARG A 70 -12.45 -8.30 3.38
C ARG A 70 -11.27 -9.18 3.76
N HIS A 71 -10.12 -9.02 3.08
CA HIS A 71 -8.92 -9.81 3.38
C HIS A 71 -8.26 -9.33 4.68
N VAL A 72 -8.23 -8.03 4.92
CA VAL A 72 -7.71 -7.45 6.17
C VAL A 72 -8.61 -7.86 7.34
N LEU A 73 -9.92 -7.68 7.22
CA LEU A 73 -10.87 -8.11 8.25
C LEU A 73 -10.71 -9.61 8.57
N GLY A 74 -10.66 -10.46 7.54
CA GLY A 74 -10.44 -11.91 7.73
C GLY A 74 -9.09 -12.24 8.36
N ALA A 75 -8.01 -11.58 7.94
CA ALA A 75 -6.68 -11.81 8.49
C ALA A 75 -6.56 -11.41 9.97
N TYR A 76 -7.15 -10.29 10.36
CA TYR A 76 -7.06 -9.78 11.73
C TYR A 76 -8.09 -10.39 12.67
N LEU A 77 -9.36 -10.47 12.24
CA LEU A 77 -10.47 -10.89 13.10
C LEU A 77 -10.73 -12.40 13.05
N GLY A 78 -10.17 -13.07 12.04
CA GLY A 78 -10.45 -14.47 11.76
C GLY A 78 -11.63 -14.66 10.81
N SER A 79 -11.90 -15.91 10.47
CA SER A 79 -12.97 -16.28 9.53
C SER A 79 -13.90 -17.33 10.13
N ALA A 80 -15.13 -17.38 9.61
CA ALA A 80 -16.10 -18.41 9.98
C ALA A 80 -15.62 -19.86 9.66
N ALA A 81 -14.59 -19.99 8.83
CA ALA A 81 -13.98 -21.28 8.48
C ALA A 81 -12.95 -21.79 9.53
N GLY A 82 -12.79 -21.09 10.66
CA GLY A 82 -11.98 -21.53 11.79
C GLY A 82 -10.57 -20.94 11.87
N ASP A 83 -10.20 -19.98 11.01
CA ASP A 83 -8.96 -19.20 11.18
C ASP A 83 -9.13 -18.23 12.36
N ALA A 84 -8.28 -18.35 13.36
CA ALA A 84 -8.36 -17.56 14.59
C ALA A 84 -7.99 -16.07 14.42
N GLY A 85 -7.44 -15.68 13.27
CA GLY A 85 -6.99 -14.32 12.98
C GLY A 85 -5.77 -13.86 13.78
N ILE A 86 -5.13 -12.79 13.31
CA ILE A 86 -3.91 -12.22 13.92
C ILE A 86 -4.17 -11.81 15.38
N LEU A 87 -5.31 -11.15 15.65
CA LEU A 87 -5.59 -10.64 16.99
C LEU A 87 -5.75 -11.72 18.06
N ALA A 88 -6.09 -12.95 17.69
CA ALA A 88 -6.16 -14.06 18.61
C ALA A 88 -4.81 -14.78 18.81
N GLN A 89 -3.89 -14.57 17.91
CA GLN A 89 -2.57 -15.23 17.89
C GLN A 89 -1.47 -14.32 18.45
N ALA A 90 -1.55 -13.01 18.20
CA ALA A 90 -0.58 -12.04 18.68
C ALA A 90 -0.71 -11.81 20.20
N ARG A 91 0.41 -11.46 20.81
CA ARG A 91 0.46 -11.12 22.24
C ARG A 91 0.12 -9.63 22.46
N PRO A 92 -0.39 -9.25 23.64
CA PRO A 92 -0.55 -7.85 24.00
C PRO A 92 0.75 -7.08 23.83
N GLY A 93 0.65 -5.85 23.32
CA GLY A 93 1.82 -5.01 23.01
C GLY A 93 2.43 -5.22 21.63
N THR A 94 2.06 -6.27 20.88
CA THR A 94 2.48 -6.41 19.48
C THR A 94 2.00 -5.22 18.66
N LEU A 95 2.92 -4.53 17.94
CA LEU A 95 2.58 -3.43 17.06
C LEU A 95 2.01 -3.96 15.73
N LEU A 96 0.82 -3.52 15.38
CA LEU A 96 0.14 -3.91 14.16
C LEU A 96 0.18 -2.77 13.14
N ILE A 97 0.62 -3.05 11.89
CA ILE A 97 0.71 -2.06 10.83
C ILE A 97 0.04 -2.62 9.58
N ASP A 98 -1.10 -2.05 9.18
CA ASP A 98 -1.74 -2.42 7.92
C ASP A 98 -1.40 -1.42 6.81
N CYS A 99 -0.62 -1.87 5.83
CA CYS A 99 -0.21 -1.09 4.66
C CYS A 99 -1.18 -1.23 3.48
N SER A 100 -2.25 -1.97 3.65
CA SER A 100 -3.27 -2.21 2.61
C SER A 100 -4.06 -0.93 2.30
N THR A 101 -4.64 -0.85 1.11
CA THR A 101 -5.62 0.20 0.77
C THR A 101 -7.03 -0.38 0.92
N ILE A 102 -7.70 0.03 2.01
CA ILE A 102 -9.00 -0.48 2.46
C ILE A 102 -9.93 0.68 2.85
N SER A 103 -11.17 0.41 3.21
CA SER A 103 -12.04 1.44 3.79
C SER A 103 -11.55 1.89 5.17
N ALA A 104 -11.71 3.18 5.45
CA ALA A 104 -11.37 3.73 6.77
C ALA A 104 -12.19 3.05 7.89
N GLU A 105 -13.43 2.62 7.59
CA GLU A 105 -14.24 1.90 8.57
C GLU A 105 -13.69 0.51 8.87
N ALA A 106 -13.22 -0.23 7.86
CA ALA A 106 -12.56 -1.53 8.10
C ALA A 106 -11.29 -1.36 8.94
N ALA A 107 -10.49 -0.32 8.69
CA ALA A 107 -9.32 0.00 9.51
C ALA A 107 -9.71 0.29 10.97
N ARG A 108 -10.74 1.12 11.17
CA ARG A 108 -11.27 1.43 12.51
C ARG A 108 -11.86 0.20 13.22
N GLN A 109 -12.53 -0.68 12.50
CA GLN A 109 -13.08 -1.92 13.06
C GLN A 109 -11.97 -2.84 13.60
N VAL A 110 -10.92 -3.07 12.81
CA VAL A 110 -9.76 -3.85 13.26
C VAL A 110 -9.06 -3.18 14.44
N GLY A 111 -8.90 -1.87 14.38
CA GLY A 111 -8.23 -1.12 15.44
C GLY A 111 -8.97 -1.13 16.77
N ARG A 112 -10.30 -1.03 16.78
CA ARG A 112 -11.10 -1.22 18.00
C ARG A 112 -10.86 -2.60 18.61
N ALA A 113 -10.91 -3.64 17.79
CA ALA A 113 -10.67 -5.01 18.25
C ALA A 113 -9.21 -5.24 18.73
N ALA A 114 -8.23 -4.55 18.13
CA ALA A 114 -6.83 -4.58 18.56
C ALA A 114 -6.64 -3.86 19.91
N GLN A 115 -7.28 -2.70 20.07
CA GLN A 115 -7.25 -1.91 21.31
C GLN A 115 -7.83 -2.68 22.51
N GLU A 116 -8.95 -3.38 22.32
CA GLU A 116 -9.55 -4.25 23.34
C GLU A 116 -8.59 -5.34 23.83
N ARG A 117 -7.57 -5.68 23.03
CA ARG A 117 -6.56 -6.69 23.34
C ARG A 117 -5.19 -6.10 23.71
N GLY A 118 -5.13 -4.77 23.89
CA GLY A 118 -3.90 -4.06 24.27
C GLY A 118 -2.83 -4.05 23.18
N MET A 119 -3.21 -4.10 21.90
CA MET A 119 -2.31 -4.04 20.76
C MET A 119 -2.41 -2.69 20.05
N PRO A 120 -1.33 -1.89 19.96
CA PRO A 120 -1.32 -0.68 19.14
C PRO A 120 -1.46 -1.03 17.65
N MET A 121 -2.33 -0.29 16.94
CA MET A 121 -2.64 -0.50 15.53
C MET A 121 -2.49 0.78 14.73
N LEU A 122 -1.88 0.68 13.54
CA LEU A 122 -1.76 1.74 12.55
C LEU A 122 -2.37 1.28 11.21
N ASP A 123 -3.10 2.16 10.57
CA ASP A 123 -3.33 2.10 9.13
C ASP A 123 -2.29 2.96 8.42
N ALA A 124 -1.53 2.35 7.51
CA ALA A 124 -0.38 2.97 6.87
C ALA A 124 -0.34 2.70 5.36
N PRO A 125 -1.43 3.01 4.62
CA PRO A 125 -1.44 2.82 3.18
C PRO A 125 -0.33 3.62 2.50
N VAL A 126 0.09 3.13 1.32
CA VAL A 126 1.28 3.60 0.63
C VAL A 126 0.99 4.23 -0.73
N SER A 127 1.88 5.10 -1.17
CA SER A 127 1.96 5.62 -2.53
C SER A 127 3.39 5.52 -3.06
N GLY A 128 3.55 5.27 -4.38
CA GLY A 128 4.85 5.12 -5.04
C GLY A 128 4.94 3.91 -5.97
N GLY A 129 3.92 3.05 -5.97
CA GLY A 129 3.84 1.85 -6.79
C GLY A 129 4.97 0.84 -6.51
N THR A 130 5.10 -0.16 -7.38
CA THR A 130 6.11 -1.22 -7.24
C THR A 130 7.53 -0.69 -7.29
N ALA A 131 7.79 0.36 -8.10
CA ALA A 131 9.09 1.01 -8.15
C ALA A 131 9.45 1.66 -6.81
N GLY A 132 8.51 2.36 -6.18
CA GLY A 132 8.69 2.94 -4.84
C GLY A 132 8.91 1.86 -3.78
N ALA A 133 8.19 0.75 -3.85
CA ALA A 133 8.37 -0.37 -2.94
C ALA A 133 9.76 -1.00 -3.07
N THR A 134 10.22 -1.25 -4.32
CA THR A 134 11.54 -1.84 -4.58
C THR A 134 12.69 -0.93 -4.11
N ASN A 135 12.55 0.38 -4.33
CA ASN A 135 13.61 1.36 -4.05
C ASN A 135 13.53 1.95 -2.62
N ALA A 136 12.64 1.46 -1.76
CA ALA A 136 12.40 2.00 -0.43
C ALA A 136 12.09 3.52 -0.45
N THR A 137 11.29 3.95 -1.42
CA THR A 137 10.93 5.37 -1.62
C THR A 137 9.43 5.63 -1.49
N LEU A 138 8.70 4.72 -0.84
CA LEU A 138 7.27 4.86 -0.61
C LEU A 138 6.94 6.10 0.23
N THR A 139 5.77 6.66 -0.03
CA THR A 139 5.10 7.59 0.87
C THR A 139 4.10 6.82 1.70
N PHE A 140 4.20 6.90 3.02
CA PHE A 140 3.26 6.34 3.98
C PHE A 140 2.30 7.42 4.49
N MET A 141 1.02 7.12 4.50
CA MET A 141 -0.05 7.95 5.07
C MET A 141 -0.55 7.23 6.32
N VAL A 142 -0.12 7.68 7.51
CA VAL A 142 -0.27 6.89 8.74
C VAL A 142 -1.40 7.45 9.59
N GLY A 143 -2.36 6.61 9.94
CA GLY A 143 -3.38 6.87 10.94
C GLY A 143 -3.13 6.02 12.18
N GLY A 144 -3.34 6.60 13.37
CA GLY A 144 -3.21 5.94 14.67
C GLY A 144 -2.64 6.85 15.75
N GLU A 145 -2.43 6.28 16.93
CA GLU A 145 -1.88 6.99 18.08
C GLU A 145 -0.43 7.44 17.84
N GLU A 146 -0.08 8.63 18.28
CA GLU A 146 1.24 9.25 18.05
C GLU A 146 2.39 8.38 18.58
N GLY A 147 2.20 7.77 19.75
CA GLY A 147 3.20 6.85 20.33
C GLY A 147 3.43 5.61 19.48
N ALA A 148 2.37 5.05 18.87
CA ALA A 148 2.47 3.92 17.96
C ALA A 148 3.15 4.33 16.64
N VAL A 149 2.85 5.54 16.11
CA VAL A 149 3.51 6.09 14.92
C VAL A 149 5.01 6.28 15.17
N ALA A 150 5.38 6.82 16.32
CA ALA A 150 6.79 6.98 16.70
C ALA A 150 7.52 5.62 16.80
N ALA A 151 6.88 4.60 17.38
CA ALA A 151 7.42 3.25 17.46
C ALA A 151 7.54 2.57 16.09
N ALA A 152 6.61 2.83 15.16
CA ALA A 152 6.62 2.28 13.81
C ALA A 152 7.65 2.94 12.89
N ARG A 153 8.02 4.20 13.17
CA ARG A 153 8.83 5.04 12.27
C ARG A 153 10.08 4.36 11.72
N PRO A 154 10.96 3.70 12.50
CA PRO A 154 12.16 3.07 11.96
C PRO A 154 11.87 2.00 10.89
N TYR A 155 10.76 1.28 11.04
CA TYR A 155 10.33 0.23 10.09
C TYR A 155 9.72 0.82 8.84
N LEU A 156 8.96 1.90 8.98
CA LEU A 156 8.40 2.63 7.82
C LEU A 156 9.52 3.31 7.02
N GLU A 157 10.54 3.87 7.68
CA GLU A 157 11.72 4.49 7.05
C GLU A 157 12.58 3.47 6.29
N ALA A 158 12.61 2.21 6.72
CA ALA A 158 13.24 1.13 5.96
C ALA A 158 12.54 0.82 4.63
N MET A 159 11.25 1.18 4.49
CA MET A 159 10.43 0.90 3.30
C MET A 159 10.09 2.15 2.48
N GLY A 160 10.28 3.36 3.02
CA GLY A 160 9.88 4.59 2.36
C GLY A 160 10.63 5.83 2.82
N LYS A 161 10.46 6.92 2.11
CA LYS A 161 11.14 8.21 2.37
C LYS A 161 10.26 9.26 3.06
N ALA A 162 8.95 9.17 2.87
CA ALA A 162 8.02 10.17 3.37
C ALA A 162 6.96 9.50 4.26
N ILE A 163 6.87 9.92 5.51
CA ILE A 163 5.95 9.37 6.50
C ILE A 163 5.13 10.51 7.05
N PHE A 164 3.84 10.52 6.74
CA PHE A 164 2.90 11.54 7.18
C PHE A 164 1.94 10.96 8.22
N HIS A 165 1.94 11.49 9.43
CA HIS A 165 0.91 11.19 10.41
C HIS A 165 -0.34 12.00 10.06
N ALA A 166 -1.39 11.32 9.64
CA ALA A 166 -2.63 11.92 9.14
C ALA A 166 -3.68 12.18 10.23
N GLY A 167 -3.46 11.64 11.43
CA GLY A 167 -4.38 11.74 12.55
C GLY A 167 -4.73 10.38 13.15
N ALA A 168 -5.91 10.27 13.76
CA ALA A 168 -6.38 9.04 14.39
C ALA A 168 -6.51 7.88 13.39
N LEU A 169 -6.71 6.67 13.89
CA LEU A 169 -6.86 5.46 13.09
C LEU A 169 -7.97 5.60 12.03
N GLY A 170 -7.67 5.19 10.80
CA GLY A 170 -8.49 5.38 9.60
C GLY A 170 -8.19 6.67 8.83
N SER A 171 -7.42 7.62 9.42
CA SER A 171 -7.05 8.85 8.72
C SER A 171 -6.07 8.61 7.58
N GLY A 172 -5.17 7.64 7.71
CA GLY A 172 -4.27 7.23 6.63
C GLY A 172 -5.04 6.74 5.41
N GLN A 173 -6.06 5.88 5.63
CA GLN A 173 -6.95 5.41 4.56
C GLN A 173 -7.72 6.57 3.93
N THR A 174 -8.24 7.49 4.73
CA THR A 174 -8.97 8.65 4.22
C THR A 174 -8.08 9.51 3.30
N VAL A 175 -6.85 9.83 3.72
CA VAL A 175 -5.89 10.56 2.88
C VAL A 175 -5.54 9.77 1.61
N LYS A 176 -5.35 8.45 1.72
CA LYS A 176 -5.09 7.58 0.56
C LYS A 176 -6.22 7.63 -0.45
N VAL A 177 -7.46 7.55 0.01
CA VAL A 177 -8.66 7.62 -0.83
C VAL A 177 -8.74 8.98 -1.54
N CYS A 178 -8.52 10.10 -0.84
CA CYS A 178 -8.47 11.44 -1.44
C CYS A 178 -7.39 11.53 -2.52
N ASN A 179 -6.18 11.02 -2.24
CA ASN A 179 -5.09 11.01 -3.21
C ASN A 179 -5.45 10.20 -4.48
N ASN A 180 -6.04 9.02 -4.32
CA ASN A 180 -6.33 8.16 -5.48
C ASN A 180 -7.57 8.63 -6.25
N MET A 181 -8.54 9.27 -5.59
CA MET A 181 -9.64 9.97 -6.26
C MET A 181 -9.11 11.09 -7.17
N LEU A 182 -8.20 11.93 -6.65
CA LEU A 182 -7.56 12.97 -7.45
C LEU A 182 -6.75 12.36 -8.61
N LEU A 183 -5.95 11.31 -8.33
CA LEU A 183 -5.15 10.64 -9.36
C LEU A 183 -6.03 10.07 -10.50
N GLY A 184 -7.17 9.47 -10.17
CA GLY A 184 -8.12 8.97 -11.16
C GLY A 184 -8.65 10.09 -12.07
N GLY A 185 -9.06 11.22 -11.47
CA GLY A 185 -9.49 12.40 -12.22
C GLY A 185 -8.40 12.97 -13.12
N LEU A 186 -7.17 13.08 -12.62
CA LEU A 186 -6.01 13.54 -13.39
C LEU A 186 -5.70 12.62 -14.57
N MET A 187 -5.77 11.30 -14.39
CA MET A 187 -5.53 10.33 -15.46
C MET A 187 -6.57 10.46 -16.57
N ILE A 188 -7.85 10.56 -16.22
CA ILE A 188 -8.95 10.76 -17.19
C ILE A 188 -8.74 12.08 -17.94
N GLY A 189 -8.62 13.20 -17.23
CA GLY A 189 -8.46 14.51 -17.84
C GLY A 189 -7.22 14.63 -18.72
N THR A 190 -6.09 14.05 -18.29
CA THR A 190 -4.85 14.02 -19.07
C THR A 190 -5.03 13.20 -20.38
N SER A 191 -5.66 12.03 -20.29
CA SER A 191 -5.91 11.18 -21.45
C SER A 191 -6.81 11.84 -22.46
N GLU A 192 -7.88 12.48 -22.01
CA GLU A 192 -8.85 13.20 -22.88
C GLU A 192 -8.19 14.43 -23.53
N ALA A 193 -7.40 15.20 -22.77
CA ALA A 193 -6.70 16.38 -23.30
C ALA A 193 -5.69 16.01 -24.38
N ILE A 194 -4.86 14.97 -24.17
CA ILE A 194 -3.93 14.48 -25.20
C ILE A 194 -4.72 13.96 -26.42
N ARG A 195 -5.77 13.19 -26.20
CA ARG A 195 -6.62 12.65 -27.28
C ARG A 195 -7.23 13.76 -28.14
N LEU A 196 -7.70 14.82 -27.50
CA LEU A 196 -8.26 16.01 -28.21
C LEU A 196 -7.18 16.67 -29.07
N GLY A 197 -5.97 16.87 -28.53
CA GLY A 197 -4.85 17.42 -29.30
C GLY A 197 -4.49 16.60 -30.53
N VAL A 198 -4.36 15.27 -30.35
CA VAL A 198 -4.10 14.34 -31.45
C VAL A 198 -5.20 14.35 -32.50
N ALA A 199 -6.47 14.40 -32.08
CA ALA A 199 -7.61 14.49 -33.00
C ALA A 199 -7.63 15.77 -33.85
N ASN A 200 -6.96 16.82 -33.37
CA ASN A 200 -6.77 18.09 -34.10
C ASN A 200 -5.40 18.18 -34.81
N GLY A 201 -4.71 17.06 -34.99
CA GLY A 201 -3.47 16.97 -35.76
C GLY A 201 -2.21 17.38 -35.01
N LEU A 202 -2.24 17.53 -33.68
CA LEU A 202 -1.06 17.87 -32.89
C LEU A 202 -0.24 16.62 -32.53
N ASP A 203 1.07 16.78 -32.41
CA ASP A 203 1.95 15.76 -31.89
C ASP A 203 1.69 15.58 -30.36
N PRO A 204 1.43 14.35 -29.87
CA PRO A 204 1.16 14.11 -28.46
C PRO A 204 2.32 14.49 -27.54
N LYS A 205 3.59 14.46 -28.00
CA LYS A 205 4.74 14.94 -27.25
C LYS A 205 4.67 16.45 -27.03
N VAL A 206 4.39 17.21 -28.10
CA VAL A 206 4.24 18.67 -28.02
C VAL A 206 3.08 19.06 -27.11
N VAL A 207 1.93 18.40 -27.23
CA VAL A 207 0.77 18.62 -26.35
C VAL A 207 1.14 18.38 -24.90
N SER A 208 1.83 17.26 -24.62
CA SER A 208 2.24 16.91 -23.26
C SER A 208 3.25 17.89 -22.68
N GLU A 209 4.24 18.32 -23.47
CA GLU A 209 5.25 19.31 -23.05
C GLU A 209 4.63 20.67 -22.73
N VAL A 210 3.72 21.16 -23.57
CA VAL A 210 3.02 22.44 -23.33
C VAL A 210 2.20 22.37 -22.06
N MET A 211 1.42 21.31 -21.87
CA MET A 211 0.62 21.14 -20.65
C MET A 211 1.51 21.01 -19.40
N ALA A 212 2.65 20.31 -19.49
CA ALA A 212 3.59 20.18 -18.36
C ALA A 212 4.29 21.51 -17.98
N LYS A 213 4.33 22.48 -18.87
CA LYS A 213 4.89 23.82 -18.63
C LYS A 213 3.80 24.90 -18.35
N SER A 214 2.55 24.51 -18.36
CA SER A 214 1.39 25.39 -18.23
C SER A 214 0.54 24.99 -17.00
N SER A 215 -0.61 25.61 -16.85
CA SER A 215 -1.54 25.36 -15.74
C SER A 215 -2.12 23.94 -15.68
N GLY A 216 -2.02 23.18 -16.75
CA GLY A 216 -2.39 21.75 -16.80
C GLY A 216 -1.36 20.79 -16.21
N ARG A 217 -0.24 21.29 -15.67
CA ARG A 217 0.82 20.50 -15.07
C ARG A 217 0.27 19.57 -13.98
N ASN A 218 0.62 18.27 -14.10
CA ASN A 218 0.21 17.26 -13.12
C ASN A 218 1.10 16.02 -13.18
N TRP A 219 1.02 15.17 -12.15
CA TRP A 219 1.83 13.97 -12.00
C TRP A 219 1.65 12.97 -13.16
N THR A 220 0.42 12.83 -13.70
CA THR A 220 0.17 11.87 -14.78
C THR A 220 0.83 12.28 -16.09
N LEU A 221 0.96 13.57 -16.36
CA LEU A 221 1.73 14.08 -17.49
C LEU A 221 3.22 13.81 -17.38
N GLU A 222 3.81 14.07 -16.20
CA GLU A 222 5.26 14.12 -16.00
C GLU A 222 5.86 12.75 -15.69
N VAL A 223 5.13 11.89 -14.95
CA VAL A 223 5.69 10.66 -14.37
C VAL A 223 4.98 9.41 -14.90
N TYR A 224 3.73 9.52 -15.33
CA TYR A 224 2.89 8.38 -15.68
C TYR A 224 2.05 8.62 -16.93
N ASN A 225 2.66 9.24 -17.95
CA ASN A 225 1.95 9.67 -19.16
C ASN A 225 1.19 8.50 -19.83
N PRO A 226 -0.13 8.64 -20.08
CA PRO A 226 -0.94 7.57 -20.63
C PRO A 226 -0.77 7.34 -22.14
N CYS A 227 -0.06 8.25 -22.84
CA CYS A 227 0.11 8.16 -24.29
C CYS A 227 1.40 7.38 -24.64
N PRO A 228 1.32 6.29 -25.44
CA PRO A 228 2.49 5.57 -25.91
C PRO A 228 3.47 6.48 -26.66
N GLY A 229 4.76 6.29 -26.38
CA GLY A 229 5.84 7.00 -27.06
C GLY A 229 6.07 8.44 -26.59
N VAL A 230 5.30 8.97 -25.64
CA VAL A 230 5.55 10.30 -25.04
C VAL A 230 6.65 10.23 -23.98
N ALA A 231 6.63 9.21 -23.14
CA ALA A 231 7.66 8.97 -22.12
C ALA A 231 8.15 7.52 -22.18
N ASP A 232 9.44 7.27 -21.95
CA ASP A 232 10.04 5.94 -22.17
C ASP A 232 9.75 4.92 -21.07
N ASN A 233 9.74 5.34 -19.80
CA ASN A 233 9.68 4.45 -18.65
C ASN A 233 8.28 4.33 -18.02
N VAL A 234 7.22 4.48 -18.80
CA VAL A 234 5.83 4.40 -18.34
C VAL A 234 5.16 3.14 -18.90
N PRO A 235 4.11 2.62 -18.22
CA PRO A 235 3.37 1.46 -18.72
C PRO A 235 2.83 1.63 -20.14
N ALA A 236 2.38 2.82 -20.52
CA ALA A 236 1.89 3.12 -21.87
C ALA A 236 2.92 2.79 -22.95
N SER A 237 4.22 3.01 -22.71
CA SER A 237 5.29 2.72 -23.66
C SER A 237 5.76 1.26 -23.64
N ARG A 238 5.17 0.42 -22.79
CA ARG A 238 5.43 -1.02 -22.69
C ARG A 238 4.15 -1.86 -22.91
N GLY A 239 3.28 -1.40 -23.81
CA GLY A 239 2.01 -2.06 -24.09
C GLY A 239 1.06 -2.08 -22.88
N TYR A 240 1.15 -1.08 -22.02
CA TYR A 240 0.40 -0.95 -20.76
C TYR A 240 0.67 -2.07 -19.74
N ALA A 241 1.82 -2.74 -19.85
CA ALA A 241 2.22 -3.77 -18.90
C ALA A 241 2.84 -3.18 -17.63
N GLY A 242 2.47 -3.76 -16.48
CA GLY A 242 2.94 -3.32 -15.16
C GLY A 242 2.26 -2.04 -14.65
N GLY A 243 2.86 -1.43 -13.64
CA GLY A 243 2.33 -0.23 -13.01
C GLY A 243 1.11 -0.46 -12.11
N PHE A 244 0.23 0.54 -12.01
CA PHE A 244 -0.99 0.50 -11.21
C PHE A 244 -2.18 0.13 -12.11
N GLY A 245 -2.73 -1.07 -11.89
CA GLY A 245 -3.79 -1.63 -12.74
C GLY A 245 -5.12 -0.88 -12.61
N THR A 246 -5.89 -0.85 -13.71
CA THR A 246 -7.20 -0.19 -13.76
C THR A 246 -8.18 -0.77 -12.72
N ASP A 247 -8.16 -2.08 -12.48
CA ASP A 247 -9.01 -2.73 -11.47
C ASP A 247 -8.69 -2.26 -10.05
N LEU A 248 -7.41 -1.98 -9.77
CA LEU A 248 -7.00 -1.41 -8.47
C LEU A 248 -7.48 0.04 -8.33
N MET A 249 -7.40 0.84 -9.41
CA MET A 249 -7.94 2.19 -9.41
C MET A 249 -9.48 2.17 -9.26
N LEU A 250 -10.18 1.26 -9.95
CA LEU A 250 -11.62 1.10 -9.82
C LEU A 250 -12.02 0.77 -8.38
N LYS A 251 -11.28 -0.15 -7.73
CA LYS A 251 -11.47 -0.45 -6.31
C LYS A 251 -11.27 0.79 -5.44
N ASP A 252 -10.22 1.56 -5.66
CA ASP A 252 -9.90 2.73 -4.84
C ASP A 252 -10.92 3.87 -5.05
N LEU A 253 -11.42 4.06 -6.27
CA LEU A 253 -12.53 4.99 -6.54
C LEU A 253 -13.84 4.52 -5.89
N GLY A 254 -14.07 3.19 -5.81
CA GLY A 254 -15.18 2.62 -5.05
C GLY A 254 -15.09 2.95 -3.57
N LEU A 255 -13.89 2.89 -2.97
CA LEU A 255 -13.67 3.34 -1.58
C LEU A 255 -13.94 4.85 -1.40
N ALA A 256 -13.66 5.67 -2.42
CA ALA A 256 -13.98 7.10 -2.37
C ALA A 256 -15.49 7.34 -2.36
N VAL A 257 -16.24 6.63 -3.20
CA VAL A 257 -17.72 6.69 -3.21
C VAL A 257 -18.29 6.21 -1.88
N GLU A 258 -17.81 5.07 -1.36
CA GLU A 258 -18.22 4.55 -0.04
C GLU A 258 -17.97 5.59 1.07
N SER A 259 -16.80 6.21 1.09
CA SER A 259 -16.46 7.24 2.06
C SER A 259 -17.33 8.49 1.95
N ALA A 260 -17.63 8.94 0.73
CA ALA A 260 -18.49 10.10 0.49
C ALA A 260 -19.94 9.85 0.92
N LEU A 261 -20.46 8.63 0.73
CA LEU A 261 -21.81 8.27 1.15
C LEU A 261 -21.94 8.13 2.67
N ALA A 262 -20.84 7.86 3.38
CA ALA A 262 -20.80 7.70 4.84
C ALA A 262 -20.56 9.03 5.58
N SER A 263 -20.20 10.09 4.89
CA SER A 263 -19.93 11.42 5.48
C SER A 263 -21.08 12.40 5.24
#